data_c1691bf2d39e97b5c0563dc6a633be4c
#
_entry.id   c1691bf2d39e97b5c0563dc6a633be4c
#
_cell.length_a   1.000
_cell.length_b   1.000
_cell.length_c   1.000
_cell.angle_alpha   90.00
_cell.angle_beta   90.00
_cell.angle_gamma   90.00
#
_symmetry.space_group_name_H-M   'P 1'
#
loop_
_entity.id
_entity.type
_entity.pdbx_description
1 polymer ?
#
loop_
_entity_poly.entity_id
_entity_poly.type
_entity_poly.pdbx_seq_one_letter_code
_entity_poly.pdbx_strand_id
1 'polypeptide(L)'
;MVADELHFGRAAERLGVAQPQLSVWIRKLEQELGVELFDRSNRAIRLTEAGHAVREPVRQTLLALQQVNRAALLGGTGVVGQVTIGYAGASSREVLPPIARAVRTEQPGIELKLQSMVYGGYAPAQVAAGTLDIGFSRLPVRNNEVSTRIFTYERIVAALPADHPLAAQDTVALQDLAGEPFVSFPATQGSTVRDAVLRLTAEAGFTPRILQEAPDSYAILGLVAAAVGVTLTVSSVQHISTPGLVYRELAGEPTHLAAVVVWPNHNISRATQAVLDIMEQVLPTPDKPQGKVLD
;
A
#
# COMPACT_ATOMS: atom_id res chain seq x y z
N MET A 1 -16.64 -16.61 -2.62
CA MET A 1 -16.46 -17.95 -2.04
C MET A 1 -16.18 -19.01 -3.12
N VAL A 2 -17.12 -19.37 -4.05
CA VAL A 2 -16.80 -20.37 -5.11
C VAL A 2 -15.62 -19.93 -6.00
N ALA A 3 -15.56 -18.64 -6.34
CA ALA A 3 -14.46 -18.04 -7.12
C ALA A 3 -13.08 -18.06 -6.41
N ASP A 4 -13.07 -18.19 -5.09
CA ASP A 4 -11.84 -18.24 -4.31
C ASP A 4 -11.39 -19.68 -4.07
N GLU A 5 -12.35 -20.59 -3.82
CA GLU A 5 -12.07 -22.01 -3.56
C GLU A 5 -11.85 -22.81 -4.86
N LEU A 6 -12.41 -22.35 -5.96
CA LEU A 6 -12.49 -23.08 -7.24
C LEU A 6 -12.96 -24.55 -7.04
N HIS A 7 -13.82 -24.74 -6.02
CA HIS A 7 -14.34 -26.04 -5.63
C HIS A 7 -15.68 -25.90 -4.90
N PHE A 8 -16.77 -26.38 -5.49
CA PHE A 8 -18.13 -26.22 -4.94
C PHE A 8 -18.30 -26.87 -3.56
N GLY A 9 -17.69 -28.05 -3.33
CA GLY A 9 -17.78 -28.72 -2.03
C GLY A 9 -17.14 -27.91 -0.89
N ARG A 10 -15.90 -27.43 -1.06
CA ARG A 10 -15.22 -26.60 -0.07
C ARG A 10 -15.95 -25.27 0.14
N ALA A 11 -16.42 -24.65 -0.94
CA ALA A 11 -17.18 -23.41 -0.85
C ALA A 11 -18.50 -23.59 -0.08
N ALA A 12 -19.22 -24.71 -0.30
CA ALA A 12 -20.45 -25.04 0.39
C ALA A 12 -20.22 -25.29 1.88
N GLU A 13 -19.16 -26.03 2.23
CA GLU A 13 -18.74 -26.26 3.61
C GLU A 13 -18.44 -24.95 4.35
N ARG A 14 -17.68 -24.04 3.73
CA ARG A 14 -17.38 -22.71 4.29
C ARG A 14 -18.61 -21.82 4.44
N LEU A 15 -19.62 -22.01 3.59
CA LEU A 15 -20.90 -21.28 3.66
C LEU A 15 -21.91 -21.93 4.61
N GLY A 16 -21.64 -23.12 5.12
CA GLY A 16 -22.57 -23.87 5.96
C GLY A 16 -23.82 -24.34 5.22
N VAL A 17 -23.72 -24.62 3.91
CA VAL A 17 -24.85 -25.04 3.07
C VAL A 17 -24.55 -26.35 2.32
N ALA A 18 -25.60 -27.03 1.84
CA ALA A 18 -25.42 -28.22 1.03
C ALA A 18 -24.87 -27.86 -0.38
N GLN A 19 -23.89 -28.62 -0.88
CA GLN A 19 -23.30 -28.39 -2.21
C GLN A 19 -24.33 -28.34 -3.36
N PRO A 20 -25.39 -29.20 -3.42
CA PRO A 20 -26.41 -29.09 -4.45
C PRO A 20 -27.14 -27.74 -4.43
N GLN A 21 -27.43 -27.20 -3.26
CA GLN A 21 -28.08 -25.91 -3.09
C GLN A 21 -27.19 -24.76 -3.61
N LEU A 22 -25.91 -24.75 -3.26
CA LEU A 22 -24.96 -23.79 -3.78
C LEU A 22 -24.87 -23.84 -5.32
N SER A 23 -24.86 -25.05 -5.89
CA SER A 23 -24.84 -25.24 -7.35
C SER A 23 -26.08 -24.71 -8.03
N VAL A 24 -27.25 -24.81 -7.41
CA VAL A 24 -28.51 -24.22 -7.91
C VAL A 24 -28.43 -22.69 -7.86
N TRP A 25 -27.94 -22.09 -6.77
CA TRP A 25 -27.82 -20.65 -6.65
C TRP A 25 -26.87 -20.06 -7.69
N ILE A 26 -25.74 -20.69 -7.94
CA ILE A 26 -24.81 -20.23 -8.97
C ILE A 26 -25.42 -20.32 -10.37
N ARG A 27 -26.09 -21.44 -10.71
CA ARG A 27 -26.78 -21.56 -12.01
C ARG A 27 -27.86 -20.51 -12.19
N LYS A 28 -28.63 -20.19 -11.13
CA LYS A 28 -29.63 -19.15 -11.19
C LYS A 28 -29.00 -17.78 -11.45
N LEU A 29 -27.90 -17.46 -10.80
CA LEU A 29 -27.15 -16.23 -11.03
C LEU A 29 -26.62 -16.16 -12.48
N GLU A 30 -26.05 -17.25 -13.01
CA GLU A 30 -25.57 -17.34 -14.39
C GLU A 30 -26.73 -17.15 -15.40
N GLN A 31 -27.90 -17.70 -15.10
CA GLN A 31 -29.11 -17.50 -15.91
C GLN A 31 -29.61 -16.05 -15.89
N GLU A 32 -29.62 -15.40 -14.71
CA GLU A 32 -30.03 -14.00 -14.56
C GLU A 32 -29.05 -13.06 -15.28
N LEU A 33 -27.76 -13.37 -15.29
CA LEU A 33 -26.73 -12.58 -15.98
C LEU A 33 -26.64 -12.92 -17.48
N GLY A 34 -27.20 -14.05 -17.93
CA GLY A 34 -27.13 -14.52 -19.30
C GLY A 34 -25.76 -15.04 -19.75
N VAL A 35 -24.85 -15.29 -18.81
CA VAL A 35 -23.47 -15.76 -19.08
C VAL A 35 -23.03 -16.77 -18.04
N GLU A 36 -22.19 -17.72 -18.43
CA GLU A 36 -21.54 -18.64 -17.50
C GLU A 36 -20.37 -17.95 -16.82
N LEU A 37 -20.29 -18.08 -15.49
CA LEU A 37 -19.22 -17.53 -14.68
C LEU A 37 -18.13 -18.57 -14.35
N PHE A 38 -18.48 -19.87 -14.43
CA PHE A 38 -17.60 -20.99 -14.13
C PHE A 38 -17.56 -21.97 -15.28
N ASP A 39 -16.36 -22.25 -15.77
CA ASP A 39 -16.10 -23.38 -16.66
C ASP A 39 -16.08 -24.68 -15.85
N ARG A 40 -17.01 -25.59 -16.21
CA ARG A 40 -17.21 -26.90 -15.57
C ARG A 40 -16.88 -28.05 -16.53
N SER A 41 -16.33 -27.75 -17.71
CA SER A 41 -16.03 -28.75 -18.75
C SER A 41 -14.89 -29.69 -18.37
N ASN A 42 -14.01 -29.27 -17.46
CA ASN A 42 -12.85 -30.02 -16.99
C ASN A 42 -13.02 -30.51 -15.55
N ARG A 43 -12.15 -31.47 -15.15
CA ARG A 43 -12.10 -31.96 -13.74
C ARG A 43 -11.86 -30.85 -12.70
N ALA A 44 -11.22 -29.75 -13.08
CA ALA A 44 -10.97 -28.60 -12.23
C ALA A 44 -11.85 -27.42 -12.69
N ILE A 45 -12.62 -26.85 -11.76
CA ILE A 45 -13.45 -25.67 -11.96
C ILE A 45 -12.56 -24.45 -12.16
N ARG A 46 -12.86 -23.63 -13.16
CA ARG A 46 -12.17 -22.36 -13.44
C ARG A 46 -13.18 -21.25 -13.62
N LEU A 47 -12.75 -20.00 -13.44
CA LEU A 47 -13.55 -18.85 -13.85
C LEU A 47 -13.48 -18.70 -15.37
N THR A 48 -14.63 -18.32 -15.97
CA THR A 48 -14.66 -17.81 -17.34
C THR A 48 -14.13 -16.37 -17.38
N GLU A 49 -13.98 -15.79 -18.58
CA GLU A 49 -13.66 -14.35 -18.69
C GLU A 49 -14.73 -13.47 -18.03
N ALA A 50 -16.00 -13.81 -18.20
CA ALA A 50 -17.10 -13.14 -17.50
C ALA A 50 -16.99 -13.31 -15.98
N GLY A 51 -16.63 -14.51 -15.49
CA GLY A 51 -16.38 -14.78 -14.08
C GLY A 51 -15.26 -13.94 -13.50
N HIS A 52 -14.17 -13.75 -14.23
CA HIS A 52 -13.09 -12.83 -13.86
C HIS A 52 -13.55 -11.37 -13.81
N ALA A 53 -14.30 -10.92 -14.83
CA ALA A 53 -14.76 -9.54 -14.93
C ALA A 53 -15.74 -9.15 -13.82
N VAL A 54 -16.66 -10.04 -13.41
CA VAL A 54 -17.67 -9.73 -12.37
C VAL A 54 -17.13 -9.91 -10.94
N ARG A 55 -16.00 -10.56 -10.74
CA ARG A 55 -15.46 -10.87 -9.41
C ARG A 55 -15.29 -9.62 -8.55
N GLU A 56 -14.65 -8.59 -9.08
CA GLU A 56 -14.39 -7.36 -8.35
C GLU A 56 -15.66 -6.52 -8.10
N PRO A 57 -16.53 -6.25 -9.09
CA PRO A 57 -17.83 -5.60 -8.86
C PRO A 57 -18.69 -6.31 -7.79
N VAL A 58 -18.77 -7.64 -7.84
CA VAL A 58 -19.50 -8.42 -6.81
C VAL A 58 -18.88 -8.26 -5.42
N ARG A 59 -17.56 -8.27 -5.31
CA ARG A 59 -16.87 -8.03 -4.04
C ARG A 59 -17.23 -6.65 -3.46
N GLN A 60 -17.22 -5.62 -4.28
CA GLN A 60 -17.60 -4.26 -3.88
C GLN A 60 -19.07 -4.18 -3.43
N THR A 61 -19.99 -4.82 -4.15
CA THR A 61 -21.40 -4.89 -3.78
C THR A 61 -21.59 -5.54 -2.41
N LEU A 62 -20.90 -6.64 -2.14
CA LEU A 62 -20.95 -7.33 -0.84
C LEU A 62 -20.40 -6.45 0.30
N LEU A 63 -19.35 -5.69 0.05
CA LEU A 63 -18.81 -4.72 1.02
C LEU A 63 -19.82 -3.61 1.32
N ALA A 64 -20.46 -3.07 0.28
CA ALA A 64 -21.51 -2.06 0.45
C ALA A 64 -22.71 -2.60 1.25
N LEU A 65 -23.12 -3.85 1.01
CA LEU A 65 -24.20 -4.49 1.78
C LEU A 65 -23.82 -4.67 3.26
N GLN A 66 -22.57 -5.03 3.56
CA GLN A 66 -22.07 -5.09 4.93
C GLN A 66 -22.13 -3.72 5.61
N GLN A 67 -21.83 -2.63 4.91
CA GLN A 67 -21.96 -1.26 5.42
C GLN A 67 -23.41 -0.92 5.76
N VAL A 68 -24.37 -1.29 4.91
CA VAL A 68 -25.81 -1.11 5.18
C VAL A 68 -26.24 -1.86 6.45
N ASN A 69 -25.86 -3.11 6.57
CA ASN A 69 -26.19 -3.93 7.75
C ASN A 69 -25.58 -3.32 9.04
N ARG A 70 -24.36 -2.83 8.96
CA ARG A 70 -23.68 -2.19 10.09
C ARG A 70 -24.34 -0.87 10.48
N ALA A 71 -24.67 -0.02 9.51
CA ALA A 71 -25.40 1.22 9.73
C ALA A 71 -26.75 0.99 10.40
N ALA A 72 -27.47 -0.07 9.99
CA ALA A 72 -28.73 -0.45 10.60
C ALA A 72 -28.59 -0.93 12.07
N LEU A 73 -27.53 -1.69 12.39
CA LEU A 73 -27.27 -2.21 13.73
C LEU A 73 -26.87 -1.13 14.74
N LEU A 74 -26.21 -0.07 14.30
CA LEU A 74 -25.65 0.97 15.17
C LEU A 74 -26.57 2.21 15.34
N GLY A 75 -27.78 2.16 14.76
CA GLY A 75 -28.95 2.96 15.12
C GLY A 75 -28.73 4.46 15.37
N GLY A 76 -28.15 5.20 14.44
CA GLY A 76 -28.41 6.66 14.34
C GLY A 76 -27.64 7.60 15.26
N THR A 77 -26.75 7.16 16.13
CA THR A 77 -25.92 8.06 16.97
C THR A 77 -24.44 7.90 16.62
N GLY A 78 -23.94 8.76 15.73
CA GLY A 78 -22.54 8.81 15.34
C GLY A 78 -22.28 8.34 13.90
N VAL A 79 -21.06 8.58 13.40
CA VAL A 79 -20.60 8.09 12.10
C VAL A 79 -20.26 6.62 12.23
N VAL A 80 -20.84 5.82 11.33
CA VAL A 80 -20.69 4.36 11.31
C VAL A 80 -20.21 3.93 9.96
N GLY A 81 -19.27 2.99 9.92
CA GLY A 81 -18.77 2.44 8.66
C GLY A 81 -17.51 1.63 8.80
N GLN A 82 -17.01 1.17 7.67
CA GLN A 82 -15.69 0.57 7.54
C GLN A 82 -14.86 1.47 6.63
N VAL A 83 -13.62 1.73 7.02
CA VAL A 83 -12.65 2.45 6.19
C VAL A 83 -11.44 1.55 5.96
N THR A 84 -11.20 1.22 4.70
CA THR A 84 -10.06 0.39 4.30
C THR A 84 -8.87 1.28 3.97
N ILE A 85 -7.79 1.14 4.74
CA ILE A 85 -6.54 1.90 4.55
C ILE A 85 -5.48 0.97 3.98
N GLY A 86 -4.99 1.31 2.76
CA GLY A 86 -3.87 0.61 2.12
C GLY A 86 -2.53 1.19 2.55
N TYR A 87 -1.58 0.31 2.92
CA TYR A 87 -0.23 0.73 3.31
C TYR A 87 0.84 -0.26 2.87
N ALA A 88 2.08 0.24 2.69
CA ALA A 88 3.26 -0.59 2.44
C ALA A 88 4.48 -0.02 3.16
N GLY A 89 5.36 -0.95 3.52
CA GLY A 89 6.66 -0.61 4.09
C GLY A 89 6.62 -0.10 5.53
N ALA A 90 7.79 0.32 5.99
CA ALA A 90 8.01 0.73 7.37
C ALA A 90 7.52 2.16 7.64
N SER A 91 7.63 3.06 6.65
CA SER A 91 7.25 4.47 6.80
C SER A 91 5.76 4.67 7.13
N SER A 92 4.87 3.86 6.55
CA SER A 92 3.44 3.94 6.90
C SER A 92 3.12 3.31 8.25
N ARG A 93 3.99 2.44 8.79
CA ARG A 93 3.74 1.77 10.08
C ARG A 93 3.80 2.72 11.27
N GLU A 94 4.60 3.76 11.21
CA GLU A 94 4.70 4.75 12.28
C GLU A 94 3.45 5.62 12.40
N VAL A 95 2.80 5.91 11.29
CA VAL A 95 1.62 6.79 11.24
C VAL A 95 0.30 6.08 11.53
N LEU A 96 0.23 4.76 11.31
CA LEU A 96 -1.01 3.99 11.52
C LEU A 96 -1.45 3.88 12.98
N PRO A 97 -0.57 3.62 13.99
CA PRO A 97 -1.00 3.49 15.38
C PRO A 97 -1.66 4.75 15.96
N PRO A 98 -1.11 5.97 15.78
CA PRO A 98 -1.75 7.18 16.26
C PRO A 98 -3.11 7.43 15.57
N ILE A 99 -3.22 7.18 14.27
CA ILE A 99 -4.49 7.28 13.54
C ILE A 99 -5.52 6.30 14.11
N ALA A 100 -5.14 5.03 14.26
CA ALA A 100 -6.04 4.00 14.76
C ALA A 100 -6.52 4.29 16.20
N ARG A 101 -5.65 4.83 17.05
CA ARG A 101 -6.01 5.28 18.41
C ARG A 101 -7.03 6.43 18.35
N ALA A 102 -6.77 7.46 17.55
CA ALA A 102 -7.64 8.62 17.45
C ALA A 102 -9.02 8.22 16.89
N VAL A 103 -9.06 7.45 15.80
CA VAL A 103 -10.32 6.93 15.24
C VAL A 103 -11.11 6.12 16.27
N ARG A 104 -10.45 5.23 17.01
CA ARG A 104 -11.12 4.43 18.05
C ARG A 104 -11.72 5.29 19.16
N THR A 105 -11.05 6.39 19.52
CA THR A 105 -11.49 7.28 20.59
C THR A 105 -12.60 8.22 20.15
N GLU A 106 -12.47 8.83 18.97
CA GLU A 106 -13.35 9.88 18.49
C GLU A 106 -14.53 9.35 17.69
N GLN A 107 -14.32 8.25 16.96
CA GLN A 107 -15.31 7.62 16.07
C GLN A 107 -15.40 6.11 16.32
N PRO A 108 -15.87 5.66 17.51
CA PRO A 108 -15.90 4.24 17.88
C PRO A 108 -16.78 3.37 16.96
N GLY A 109 -17.68 4.00 16.20
CA GLY A 109 -18.51 3.34 15.19
C GLY A 109 -17.79 3.02 13.88
N ILE A 110 -16.56 3.53 13.68
CA ILE A 110 -15.77 3.26 12.48
C ILE A 110 -14.82 2.09 12.71
N GLU A 111 -14.89 1.10 11.83
CA GLU A 111 -13.90 0.02 11.75
C GLU A 111 -12.82 0.37 10.75
N LEU A 112 -11.56 0.40 11.20
CA LEU A 112 -10.43 0.49 10.31
C LEU A 112 -10.01 -0.91 9.83
N LYS A 113 -10.04 -1.12 8.51
CA LYS A 113 -9.48 -2.30 7.86
C LYS A 113 -8.13 -1.94 7.27
N LEU A 114 -7.07 -2.52 7.79
CA LEU A 114 -5.71 -2.27 7.34
C LEU A 114 -5.30 -3.30 6.29
N GLN A 115 -5.00 -2.86 5.06
CA GLN A 115 -4.54 -3.70 3.97
C GLN A 115 -3.05 -3.48 3.75
N SER A 116 -2.24 -4.47 4.05
CA SER A 116 -0.79 -4.43 3.86
C SER A 116 -0.38 -4.69 2.41
N MET A 117 0.89 -4.42 2.09
CA MET A 117 1.52 -4.63 0.78
C MET A 117 0.90 -3.79 -0.36
N VAL A 118 0.27 -2.67 -0.01
CA VAL A 118 -0.20 -1.68 -0.98
C VAL A 118 0.91 -0.66 -1.22
N TYR A 119 1.67 -0.86 -2.29
CA TYR A 119 2.76 0.06 -2.65
C TYR A 119 2.23 1.40 -3.15
N GLY A 120 2.98 2.46 -2.87
CA GLY A 120 2.58 3.84 -3.14
C GLY A 120 2.22 4.13 -4.61
N GLY A 121 2.87 3.47 -5.56
CA GLY A 121 2.54 3.61 -6.99
C GLY A 121 1.20 2.98 -7.40
N TYR A 122 0.73 1.97 -6.65
CA TYR A 122 -0.57 1.33 -6.93
C TYR A 122 -1.72 1.85 -6.06
N ALA A 123 -1.42 2.46 -4.92
CA ALA A 123 -2.44 2.98 -4.02
C ALA A 123 -3.43 3.94 -4.70
N PRO A 124 -3.01 4.90 -5.55
CA PRO A 124 -3.95 5.80 -6.23
C PRO A 124 -4.92 5.08 -7.15
N ALA A 125 -4.48 4.06 -7.89
CA ALA A 125 -5.35 3.28 -8.77
C ALA A 125 -6.35 2.44 -7.97
N GLN A 126 -5.94 1.87 -6.83
CA GLN A 126 -6.83 1.09 -5.96
C GLN A 126 -7.85 1.98 -5.25
N VAL A 127 -7.47 3.20 -4.88
CA VAL A 127 -8.40 4.21 -4.34
C VAL A 127 -9.42 4.63 -5.41
N ALA A 128 -8.99 4.97 -6.62
CA ALA A 128 -9.88 5.31 -7.72
C ALA A 128 -10.86 4.16 -8.06
N ALA A 129 -10.39 2.91 -8.01
CA ALA A 129 -11.22 1.72 -8.22
C ALA A 129 -12.14 1.40 -7.02
N GLY A 130 -12.07 2.14 -5.90
CA GLY A 130 -12.88 1.90 -4.69
C GLY A 130 -12.52 0.61 -3.93
N THR A 131 -11.36 0.02 -4.18
CA THR A 131 -10.86 -1.13 -3.41
C THR A 131 -10.20 -0.71 -2.10
N LEU A 132 -9.78 0.55 -2.04
CA LEU A 132 -9.33 1.25 -0.85
C LEU A 132 -10.13 2.54 -0.68
N ASP A 133 -10.41 2.92 0.56
CA ASP A 133 -10.96 4.22 0.89
C ASP A 133 -9.85 5.27 1.02
N ILE A 134 -8.70 4.87 1.60
CA ILE A 134 -7.53 5.72 1.82
C ILE A 134 -6.28 4.91 1.49
N GLY A 135 -5.30 5.57 0.89
CA GLY A 135 -3.98 4.99 0.62
C GLY A 135 -2.85 5.91 1.03
N PHE A 136 -1.65 5.37 1.17
CA PHE A 136 -0.41 6.13 1.29
C PHE A 136 0.39 6.03 0.00
N SER A 137 0.91 7.17 -0.47
CA SER A 137 1.73 7.28 -1.68
C SER A 137 2.83 8.34 -1.50
N ARG A 138 3.49 8.67 -2.57
CA ARG A 138 4.42 9.81 -2.66
C ARG A 138 4.16 10.56 -3.96
N LEU A 139 4.41 11.87 -3.94
CA LEU A 139 4.34 12.66 -5.18
C LEU A 139 5.44 12.20 -6.17
N PRO A 140 5.15 12.28 -7.47
CA PRO A 140 3.92 12.75 -8.10
C PRO A 140 2.83 11.65 -8.14
N VAL A 141 1.60 12.00 -7.83
CA VAL A 141 0.44 11.14 -8.05
C VAL A 141 -0.22 11.54 -9.36
N ARG A 142 -0.14 10.66 -10.36
CA ARG A 142 -0.69 10.89 -11.70
C ARG A 142 -2.03 10.18 -11.89
N ASN A 143 -3.02 10.57 -11.11
CA ASN A 143 -4.38 10.06 -11.22
C ASN A 143 -5.37 11.18 -10.88
N ASN A 144 -6.21 11.55 -11.84
CA ASN A 144 -7.15 12.68 -11.71
C ASN A 144 -8.42 12.31 -10.92
N GLU A 145 -8.63 11.05 -10.55
CA GLU A 145 -9.80 10.58 -9.79
C GLU A 145 -9.54 10.57 -8.27
N VAL A 146 -8.34 10.96 -7.86
CA VAL A 146 -7.96 10.99 -6.45
C VAL A 146 -7.50 12.37 -6.02
N SER A 147 -7.74 12.67 -4.75
CA SER A 147 -7.20 13.82 -4.03
C SER A 147 -6.02 13.39 -3.19
N THR A 148 -5.10 14.32 -2.91
CA THR A 148 -3.91 14.05 -2.10
C THR A 148 -3.65 15.18 -1.11
N ARG A 149 -3.05 14.84 0.04
CA ARG A 149 -2.53 15.79 1.01
C ARG A 149 -1.18 15.30 1.52
N ILE A 150 -0.19 16.19 1.53
CA ILE A 150 1.13 15.91 2.09
C ILE A 150 1.00 15.82 3.61
N PHE A 151 1.55 14.76 4.22
CA PHE A 151 1.60 14.61 5.67
C PHE A 151 3.04 14.58 6.21
N THR A 152 4.04 14.36 5.34
CA THR A 152 5.46 14.46 5.72
C THR A 152 6.36 14.59 4.49
N TYR A 153 7.56 15.10 4.72
CA TYR A 153 8.67 15.08 3.76
C TYR A 153 9.76 14.15 4.30
N GLU A 154 10.07 13.12 3.56
CA GLU A 154 11.05 12.10 3.91
C GLU A 154 12.36 12.37 3.15
N ARG A 155 13.49 12.52 3.86
CA ARG A 155 14.79 12.64 3.21
C ARG A 155 15.20 11.31 2.60
N ILE A 156 15.95 11.37 1.49
CA ILE A 156 16.64 10.19 0.98
C ILE A 156 17.96 10.04 1.72
N VAL A 157 18.20 8.84 2.22
CA VAL A 157 19.41 8.45 2.96
C VAL A 157 20.02 7.19 2.37
N ALA A 158 21.33 7.02 2.52
CA ALA A 158 22.00 5.75 2.22
C ALA A 158 21.91 4.81 3.44
N ALA A 159 21.65 3.53 3.19
CA ALA A 159 21.81 2.47 4.17
C ALA A 159 22.94 1.54 3.71
N LEU A 160 23.92 1.32 4.56
CA LEU A 160 25.18 0.65 4.27
C LEU A 160 25.45 -0.46 5.29
N PRO A 161 26.20 -1.53 4.93
CA PRO A 161 26.78 -2.42 5.92
C PRO A 161 27.65 -1.62 6.90
N ALA A 162 27.67 -2.00 8.17
CA ALA A 162 28.40 -1.25 9.19
C ALA A 162 29.93 -1.26 8.98
N ASP A 163 30.46 -2.27 8.29
CA ASP A 163 31.87 -2.43 7.93
C ASP A 163 32.22 -1.85 6.55
N HIS A 164 31.27 -1.23 5.86
CA HIS A 164 31.47 -0.62 4.55
C HIS A 164 32.42 0.59 4.69
N PRO A 165 33.40 0.80 3.76
CA PRO A 165 34.33 1.94 3.83
C PRO A 165 33.65 3.31 3.99
N LEU A 166 32.53 3.52 3.32
CA LEU A 166 31.75 4.75 3.42
C LEU A 166 30.96 4.88 4.73
N ALA A 167 30.84 3.83 5.51
CA ALA A 167 30.13 3.85 6.80
C ALA A 167 30.87 4.68 7.87
N ALA A 168 32.18 4.94 7.70
CA ALA A 168 32.95 5.80 8.59
C ALA A 168 32.72 7.31 8.35
N GLN A 169 32.09 7.69 7.25
CA GLN A 169 31.82 9.08 6.89
C GLN A 169 30.50 9.56 7.52
N ASP A 170 30.35 10.84 7.81
CA ASP A 170 29.09 11.41 8.27
C ASP A 170 28.07 11.55 7.12
N THR A 171 28.55 11.87 5.93
CA THR A 171 27.76 11.98 4.70
C THR A 171 28.42 11.19 3.58
N VAL A 172 27.63 10.73 2.61
CA VAL A 172 28.08 9.94 1.46
C VAL A 172 27.71 10.68 0.18
N ALA A 173 28.68 10.90 -0.70
CA ALA A 173 28.37 11.40 -2.02
C ALA A 173 27.68 10.31 -2.84
N LEU A 174 26.62 10.70 -3.58
CA LEU A 174 25.83 9.72 -4.34
C LEU A 174 26.69 8.99 -5.40
N GLN A 175 27.66 9.68 -5.98
CA GLN A 175 28.62 9.13 -6.95
C GLN A 175 29.52 8.04 -6.37
N ASP A 176 29.82 8.08 -5.06
CA ASP A 176 30.64 7.07 -4.38
C ASP A 176 29.94 5.69 -4.34
N LEU A 177 28.61 5.69 -4.53
CA LEU A 177 27.81 4.47 -4.61
C LEU A 177 27.71 3.88 -6.03
N ALA A 178 28.23 4.53 -7.05
CA ALA A 178 28.05 4.13 -8.46
C ALA A 178 28.55 2.72 -8.79
N GLY A 179 29.62 2.26 -8.09
CA GLY A 179 30.21 0.92 -8.27
C GLY A 179 29.61 -0.16 -7.40
N GLU A 180 28.78 0.20 -6.43
CA GLU A 180 28.29 -0.72 -5.43
C GLU A 180 27.13 -1.60 -5.97
N PRO A 181 26.97 -2.82 -5.45
CA PRO A 181 25.76 -3.61 -5.67
C PRO A 181 24.62 -3.02 -4.85
N PHE A 182 23.43 -2.94 -5.44
CA PHE A 182 22.25 -2.42 -4.77
C PHE A 182 21.27 -3.53 -4.41
N VAL A 183 20.63 -3.37 -3.25
CA VAL A 183 19.41 -4.08 -2.84
C VAL A 183 18.24 -3.10 -3.01
N SER A 184 17.16 -3.54 -3.65
CA SER A 184 16.05 -2.65 -3.99
C SER A 184 14.69 -3.33 -3.89
N PHE A 185 13.62 -2.54 -3.94
CA PHE A 185 12.28 -3.06 -4.15
C PHE A 185 12.14 -3.67 -5.56
N PRO A 186 11.24 -4.66 -5.76
CA PRO A 186 10.96 -5.23 -7.08
C PRO A 186 10.43 -4.18 -8.07
N ALA A 187 10.88 -4.28 -9.33
CA ALA A 187 10.46 -3.38 -10.40
C ALA A 187 8.95 -3.44 -10.69
N THR A 188 8.32 -4.60 -10.47
CA THR A 188 6.92 -4.88 -10.81
C THR A 188 5.92 -4.50 -9.72
N GLN A 189 6.36 -3.97 -8.58
CA GLN A 189 5.50 -3.72 -7.43
C GLN A 189 5.15 -2.23 -7.21
N GLY A 190 5.56 -1.33 -8.12
CA GLY A 190 5.18 0.09 -8.06
C GLY A 190 5.73 0.82 -6.82
N SER A 191 6.99 0.57 -6.46
CA SER A 191 7.65 1.27 -5.35
C SER A 191 8.08 2.68 -5.77
N THR A 192 7.41 3.69 -5.21
CA THR A 192 7.77 5.11 -5.43
C THR A 192 9.16 5.45 -4.89
N VAL A 193 9.67 4.72 -3.89
CA VAL A 193 11.05 4.87 -3.40
C VAL A 193 12.04 4.38 -4.45
N ARG A 194 11.80 3.20 -5.06
CA ARG A 194 12.65 2.70 -6.15
C ARG A 194 12.70 3.71 -7.31
N ASP A 195 11.56 4.23 -7.71
CA ASP A 195 11.49 5.18 -8.83
C ASP A 195 12.28 6.47 -8.53
N ALA A 196 12.18 6.96 -7.29
CA ALA A 196 12.95 8.10 -6.85
C ALA A 196 14.46 7.83 -6.84
N VAL A 197 14.88 6.66 -6.36
CA VAL A 197 16.29 6.24 -6.35
C VAL A 197 16.84 6.16 -7.76
N LEU A 198 16.10 5.55 -8.70
CA LEU A 198 16.52 5.47 -10.10
C LEU A 198 16.66 6.85 -10.75
N ARG A 199 15.77 7.80 -10.45
CA ARG A 199 15.89 9.20 -10.93
C ARG A 199 17.12 9.88 -10.37
N LEU A 200 17.33 9.79 -9.04
CA LEU A 200 18.48 10.42 -8.39
C LEU A 200 19.82 9.90 -8.91
N THR A 201 19.94 8.59 -9.05
CA THR A 201 21.16 7.97 -9.57
C THR A 201 21.41 8.33 -11.05
N ALA A 202 20.35 8.41 -11.86
CA ALA A 202 20.45 8.86 -13.23
C ALA A 202 20.90 10.33 -13.33
N GLU A 203 20.37 11.23 -12.48
CA GLU A 203 20.83 12.63 -12.36
C GLU A 203 22.30 12.73 -11.92
N ALA A 204 22.75 11.80 -11.08
CA ALA A 204 24.13 11.66 -10.64
C ALA A 204 25.05 10.98 -11.68
N GLY A 205 24.51 10.59 -12.84
CA GLY A 205 25.26 10.06 -13.99
C GLY A 205 25.51 8.55 -13.94
N PHE A 206 24.77 7.78 -13.14
CA PHE A 206 24.89 6.32 -13.13
C PHE A 206 23.56 5.61 -12.99
N THR A 207 23.54 4.32 -13.36
CA THR A 207 22.42 3.41 -13.12
C THR A 207 22.83 2.37 -12.08
N PRO A 208 22.08 2.22 -10.97
CA PRO A 208 22.44 1.29 -9.92
C PRO A 208 22.35 -0.17 -10.42
N ARG A 209 23.37 -0.95 -10.11
CA ARG A 209 23.39 -2.39 -10.39
C ARG A 209 22.59 -3.12 -9.33
N ILE A 210 21.30 -3.38 -9.60
CA ILE A 210 20.44 -4.12 -8.66
C ILE A 210 20.89 -5.59 -8.64
N LEU A 211 21.49 -6.01 -7.53
CA LEU A 211 21.94 -7.38 -7.31
C LEU A 211 20.82 -8.25 -6.73
N GLN A 212 20.03 -7.68 -5.82
CA GLN A 212 18.96 -8.39 -5.13
C GLN A 212 17.73 -7.49 -4.99
N GLU A 213 16.55 -8.10 -5.15
CA GLU A 213 15.26 -7.46 -4.86
C GLU A 213 14.61 -8.10 -3.63
N ALA A 214 13.89 -7.29 -2.83
CA ALA A 214 13.11 -7.75 -1.69
C ALA A 214 11.83 -6.93 -1.53
N PRO A 215 10.73 -7.55 -1.03
CA PRO A 215 9.39 -6.95 -1.11
C PRO A 215 9.13 -5.86 -0.07
N ASP A 216 9.94 -5.71 0.96
CA ASP A 216 9.73 -4.73 2.02
C ASP A 216 11.04 -4.20 2.61
N SER A 217 10.94 -3.06 3.32
CA SER A 217 12.10 -2.39 3.91
C SER A 217 12.86 -3.24 4.93
N TYR A 218 12.17 -4.13 5.68
CA TYR A 218 12.86 -4.97 6.66
C TYR A 218 13.77 -5.99 5.98
N ALA A 219 13.27 -6.65 4.93
CA ALA A 219 14.06 -7.59 4.15
C ALA A 219 15.22 -6.88 3.42
N ILE A 220 14.97 -5.69 2.81
CA ILE A 220 16.02 -4.89 2.16
C ILE A 220 17.12 -4.54 3.17
N LEU A 221 16.76 -3.96 4.31
CA LEU A 221 17.73 -3.53 5.33
C LEU A 221 18.47 -4.72 5.97
N GLY A 222 17.80 -5.86 6.13
CA GLY A 222 18.44 -7.12 6.57
C GLY A 222 19.48 -7.62 5.57
N LEU A 223 19.20 -7.56 4.26
CA LEU A 223 20.17 -7.92 3.22
C LEU A 223 21.35 -6.94 3.16
N VAL A 224 21.12 -5.65 3.38
CA VAL A 224 22.18 -4.66 3.49
C VAL A 224 23.06 -4.95 4.72
N ALA A 225 22.44 -5.21 5.88
CA ALA A 225 23.18 -5.59 7.09
C ALA A 225 24.02 -6.86 6.91
N ALA A 226 23.59 -7.77 6.03
CA ALA A 226 24.33 -8.99 5.65
C ALA A 226 25.37 -8.74 4.54
N ALA A 227 25.68 -7.48 4.20
CA ALA A 227 26.64 -7.08 3.18
C ALA A 227 26.36 -7.63 1.76
N VAL A 228 25.08 -7.87 1.41
CA VAL A 228 24.67 -8.24 0.04
C VAL A 228 24.83 -7.04 -0.90
N GLY A 229 24.67 -5.83 -0.40
CA GLY A 229 24.83 -4.59 -1.15
C GLY A 229 24.42 -3.39 -0.33
N VAL A 230 24.29 -2.24 -0.97
CA VAL A 230 23.84 -0.97 -0.38
C VAL A 230 22.42 -0.66 -0.82
N THR A 231 21.75 0.29 -0.17
CA THR A 231 20.47 0.82 -0.66
C THR A 231 20.34 2.32 -0.38
N LEU A 232 19.55 2.99 -1.22
CA LEU A 232 18.99 4.30 -0.89
C LEU A 232 17.56 4.11 -0.45
N THR A 233 17.19 4.76 0.64
CA THR A 233 15.87 4.64 1.25
C THR A 233 15.41 5.97 1.83
N VAL A 234 14.26 5.99 2.48
CA VAL A 234 13.70 7.19 3.11
C VAL A 234 14.03 7.26 4.60
N SER A 235 14.22 8.47 5.12
CA SER A 235 14.61 8.70 6.52
C SER A 235 13.61 8.14 7.54
N SER A 236 12.35 8.01 7.17
CA SER A 236 11.31 7.42 8.03
C SER A 236 11.52 5.94 8.37
N VAL A 237 12.44 5.23 7.69
CA VAL A 237 12.78 3.84 8.06
C VAL A 237 13.97 3.74 9.03
N GLN A 238 14.59 4.86 9.41
CA GLN A 238 15.77 4.86 10.28
C GLN A 238 15.49 4.35 11.70
N HIS A 239 14.21 4.29 12.12
CA HIS A 239 13.78 3.63 13.36
C HIS A 239 14.00 2.11 13.35
N ILE A 240 14.18 1.49 12.16
CA ILE A 240 14.50 0.07 12.03
C ILE A 240 15.97 -0.12 12.39
N SER A 241 16.20 -0.46 13.64
CA SER A 241 17.54 -0.82 14.11
C SER A 241 17.86 -2.28 13.74
N THR A 242 18.82 -2.46 12.84
CA THR A 242 19.31 -3.79 12.45
C THR A 242 20.79 -3.87 12.77
N PRO A 243 21.26 -4.83 13.58
CA PRO A 243 22.69 -5.01 13.81
C PRO A 243 23.45 -5.19 12.49
N GLY A 244 24.57 -4.51 12.32
CA GLY A 244 25.35 -4.54 11.08
C GLY A 244 24.90 -3.56 10.00
N LEU A 245 23.96 -2.66 10.31
CA LEU A 245 23.45 -1.62 9.41
C LEU A 245 23.80 -0.23 9.95
N VAL A 246 24.16 0.70 9.06
CA VAL A 246 24.26 2.13 9.37
C VAL A 246 23.54 2.95 8.30
N TYR A 247 22.98 4.08 8.73
CA TYR A 247 22.40 5.08 7.83
C TYR A 247 23.33 6.28 7.70
N ARG A 248 23.41 6.84 6.50
CA ARG A 248 24.19 8.06 6.22
C ARG A 248 23.37 9.02 5.38
N GLU A 249 23.49 10.30 5.72
CA GLU A 249 22.91 11.36 4.90
C GLU A 249 23.68 11.45 3.57
N LEU A 250 22.98 11.84 2.50
CA LEU A 250 23.64 12.13 1.25
C LEU A 250 24.33 13.50 1.32
N ALA A 251 25.54 13.59 0.78
CA ALA A 251 26.27 14.85 0.68
C ALA A 251 25.57 15.82 -0.28
N GLY A 252 25.65 17.12 0.04
CA GLY A 252 25.04 18.17 -0.75
C GLY A 252 23.68 18.63 -0.24
N GLU A 253 22.83 19.11 -1.15
CA GLU A 253 21.50 19.60 -0.79
C GLU A 253 20.56 18.44 -0.46
N PRO A 254 19.88 18.45 0.72
CA PRO A 254 18.97 17.39 1.09
C PRO A 254 17.87 17.18 0.04
N THR A 255 17.66 15.93 -0.34
CA THR A 255 16.60 15.55 -1.26
C THR A 255 15.47 14.86 -0.53
N HIS A 256 14.25 15.34 -0.74
CA HIS A 256 13.06 14.88 -0.06
C HIS A 256 12.05 14.26 -1.02
N LEU A 257 11.30 13.26 -0.52
CA LEU A 257 10.06 12.76 -1.10
C LEU A 257 8.88 13.28 -0.29
N ALA A 258 7.90 13.87 -0.96
CA ALA A 258 6.64 14.25 -0.32
C ALA A 258 5.75 13.02 -0.17
N ALA A 259 5.57 12.54 1.05
CA ALA A 259 4.64 11.46 1.36
C ALA A 259 3.22 12.01 1.51
N VAL A 260 2.27 11.36 0.86
CA VAL A 260 0.88 11.82 0.76
C VAL A 260 -0.12 10.75 1.21
N VAL A 261 -1.21 11.22 1.81
CA VAL A 261 -2.45 10.48 1.92
C VAL A 261 -3.21 10.66 0.61
N VAL A 262 -3.86 9.59 0.13
CA VAL A 262 -4.63 9.56 -1.12
C VAL A 262 -6.03 9.07 -0.82
N TRP A 263 -7.07 9.74 -1.36
CA TRP A 263 -8.47 9.35 -1.23
C TRP A 263 -9.26 9.71 -2.51
N PRO A 264 -10.47 9.15 -2.74
CA PRO A 264 -11.28 9.51 -3.92
C PRO A 264 -11.63 10.99 -3.90
N ASN A 265 -11.62 11.65 -5.06
CA ASN A 265 -12.06 13.05 -5.14
C ASN A 265 -13.58 13.22 -5.22
N HIS A 266 -14.33 12.11 -5.38
CA HIS A 266 -15.79 12.06 -5.45
C HIS A 266 -16.35 10.94 -4.56
N ASN A 267 -17.61 11.07 -4.15
CA ASN A 267 -18.37 10.03 -3.43
C ASN A 267 -17.70 9.53 -2.13
N ILE A 268 -17.05 10.43 -1.41
CA ILE A 268 -16.41 10.11 -0.13
C ILE A 268 -17.50 9.74 0.90
N SER A 269 -17.37 8.58 1.53
CA SER A 269 -18.29 8.18 2.59
C SER A 269 -18.13 9.08 3.83
N ARG A 270 -19.18 9.22 4.65
CA ARG A 270 -19.08 9.96 5.93
C ARG A 270 -18.00 9.37 6.85
N ALA A 271 -17.84 8.05 6.84
CA ALA A 271 -16.80 7.37 7.61
C ALA A 271 -15.40 7.71 7.10
N THR A 272 -15.19 7.68 5.78
CA THR A 272 -13.92 8.06 5.17
C THR A 272 -13.59 9.51 5.45
N GLN A 273 -14.56 10.44 5.33
CA GLN A 273 -14.34 11.85 5.66
C GLN A 273 -13.95 12.04 7.12
N ALA A 274 -14.65 11.41 8.04
CA ALA A 274 -14.32 11.50 9.47
C ALA A 274 -12.91 10.98 9.78
N VAL A 275 -12.46 9.91 9.10
CA VAL A 275 -11.07 9.42 9.24
C VAL A 275 -10.07 10.40 8.65
N LEU A 276 -10.37 11.04 7.51
CA LEU A 276 -9.51 12.06 6.89
C LEU A 276 -9.36 13.29 7.80
N ASP A 277 -10.45 13.73 8.43
CA ASP A 277 -10.44 14.86 9.39
C ASP A 277 -9.54 14.53 10.60
N ILE A 278 -9.65 13.32 11.14
CA ILE A 278 -8.77 12.82 12.20
C ILE A 278 -7.32 12.72 11.74
N MET A 279 -7.10 12.21 10.52
CA MET A 279 -5.75 12.13 9.97
C MET A 279 -5.10 13.50 9.78
N GLU A 280 -5.88 14.55 9.49
CA GLU A 280 -5.36 15.90 9.38
C GLU A 280 -4.91 16.46 10.75
N GLN A 281 -5.65 16.13 11.81
CA GLN A 281 -5.28 16.51 13.18
C GLN A 281 -4.04 15.76 13.68
N VAL A 282 -3.96 14.44 13.40
CA VAL A 282 -2.86 13.58 13.85
C VAL A 282 -1.60 13.77 13.00
N LEU A 283 -1.77 14.03 11.72
CA LEU A 283 -0.73 14.20 10.71
C LEU A 283 -0.98 15.51 9.95
N PRO A 284 -0.76 16.67 10.56
CA PRO A 284 -0.97 17.95 9.88
C PRO A 284 0.00 18.09 8.69
N THR A 285 -0.41 18.88 7.70
CA THR A 285 0.47 19.19 6.56
C THR A 285 1.67 19.99 7.06
N PRO A 286 2.90 19.49 6.88
CA PRO A 286 4.10 20.16 7.34
C PRO A 286 4.49 21.32 6.41
N ASP A 287 5.29 22.25 6.92
CA ASP A 287 5.96 23.26 6.10
C ASP A 287 6.91 22.58 5.10
N LYS A 288 7.05 23.20 3.92
CA LYS A 288 7.99 22.71 2.91
C LYS A 288 9.42 22.79 3.45
N PRO A 289 10.18 21.67 3.42
CA PRO A 289 11.55 21.66 3.92
C PRO A 289 12.49 22.49 3.02
N GLN A 290 13.64 22.86 3.58
CA GLN A 290 14.75 23.33 2.77
C GLN A 290 15.33 22.15 1.96
N GLY A 291 15.76 22.43 0.74
CA GLY A 291 16.32 21.42 -0.14
C GLY A 291 15.41 21.06 -1.32
N LYS A 292 15.87 20.08 -2.09
CA LYS A 292 15.16 19.58 -3.28
C LYS A 292 14.00 18.68 -2.85
N VAL A 293 12.80 18.94 -3.35
CA VAL A 293 11.67 18.02 -3.25
C VAL A 293 11.48 17.36 -4.61
N LEU A 294 11.48 16.04 -4.67
CA LEU A 294 11.23 15.29 -5.90
C LEU A 294 9.72 15.24 -6.16
N ASP A 295 9.32 15.79 -7.29
CA ASP A 295 7.96 15.85 -7.82
C ASP A 295 7.75 14.80 -8.92
#